data_1a687dece0140249d68cb7f629707826
#
_entry.id   1a687dece0140249d68cb7f629707826
#
_cell.length_a   1.000
_cell.length_b   1.000
_cell.length_c   1.000
_cell.angle_alpha   90.00
_cell.angle_beta   90.00
_cell.angle_gamma   90.00
#
_symmetry.space_group_name_H-M   'P 1'
#
loop_
_entity.id
_entity.type
_entity.pdbx_description
1 polymer ?
#
loop_
_entity_poly.entity_id
_entity_poly.type
_entity_poly.pdbx_seq_one_letter_code
_entity_poly.pdbx_strand_id
1 'polypeptide(L)'
;MKTLKYIVSLSLVCFFFINCTEDDNDLSFVDNVAAPSNVSALFQITQDNTGSVTITPNAEAAVSYNVTLGDGAEAVQVKQGNSAKHVYAEGSYTVKIEAIGLTGLKTEVSKDIVVSFKAPQNLVVTIENDAALSKQVNVTANADFAMFYEVYFGEAGNTDPVMGNIGETVSYTYQTAGTYTIRVVAKGGAIQTTETTQEFVVTAILQPLVAAKKPPFRQDMDVISIYSDAYTSVSGVNFYPNWGQATTYTQIAVGGNNIIQYGNLNYEGVDFGTSIDASAMEYLHIDAWTADLAALQIFPISTATGEKSVTKNLVANQWVSFDIPLSDFTLQGLSMADIFQFKFVSPSGSGTVFLDNIYFYKEPTSYVPLLFDDFDGKSNITTWVGDGGTGLNTAFANPHVNANNFSKTVLEYGDTGQQYANV
;
A
#
# COMPACT_ATOMS: atom_id res chain seq x y z
N MET A 1 -15.37 -31.16 61.05
CA MET A 1 -15.74 -30.72 59.68
C MET A 1 -15.65 -29.17 59.44
N LYS A 2 -15.70 -28.30 60.45
CA LYS A 2 -15.53 -26.86 60.26
C LYS A 2 -14.09 -26.41 60.00
N THR A 3 -13.10 -27.04 60.66
CA THR A 3 -11.66 -26.77 60.50
C THR A 3 -11.10 -27.17 59.11
N LEU A 4 -11.63 -28.26 58.49
CA LEU A 4 -11.21 -28.68 57.18
C LEU A 4 -11.64 -27.70 56.06
N LYS A 5 -12.78 -27.02 56.20
CA LYS A 5 -13.23 -25.99 55.24
C LYS A 5 -12.36 -24.73 55.24
N TYR A 6 -11.78 -24.35 56.36
CA TYR A 6 -10.87 -23.19 56.41
C TYR A 6 -9.48 -23.52 55.87
N ILE A 7 -9.00 -24.76 56.01
CA ILE A 7 -7.73 -25.21 55.45
C ILE A 7 -7.80 -25.26 53.91
N VAL A 8 -8.92 -25.73 53.35
CA VAL A 8 -9.15 -25.74 51.88
C VAL A 8 -9.34 -24.32 51.34
N SER A 9 -10.02 -23.44 52.08
CA SER A 9 -10.18 -22.05 51.69
C SER A 9 -8.86 -21.27 51.75
N LEU A 10 -8.01 -21.51 52.75
CA LEU A 10 -6.69 -20.88 52.87
C LEU A 10 -5.73 -21.41 51.80
N SER A 11 -5.77 -22.72 51.46
CA SER A 11 -5.00 -23.30 50.39
C SER A 11 -5.39 -22.76 48.99
N LEU A 12 -6.69 -22.49 48.77
CA LEU A 12 -7.17 -21.93 47.52
C LEU A 12 -6.75 -20.44 47.34
N VAL A 13 -6.69 -19.67 48.45
CA VAL A 13 -6.22 -18.27 48.42
C VAL A 13 -4.71 -18.20 48.15
N CYS A 14 -3.92 -19.16 48.68
CA CYS A 14 -2.48 -19.21 48.39
C CYS A 14 -2.14 -19.60 46.95
N PHE A 15 -3.03 -20.28 46.22
CA PHE A 15 -2.81 -20.58 44.79
C PHE A 15 -3.03 -19.40 43.85
N PHE A 16 -3.68 -18.31 44.28
CA PHE A 16 -3.86 -17.13 43.48
C PHE A 16 -2.69 -16.12 43.55
N PHE A 17 -1.69 -16.37 44.41
CA PHE A 17 -0.53 -15.47 44.55
C PHE A 17 0.77 -15.99 43.97
N ILE A 18 0.77 -17.14 43.25
CA ILE A 18 1.97 -17.71 42.64
C ILE A 18 1.93 -17.65 41.11
N ASN A 19 1.38 -16.54 40.56
CA ASN A 19 1.50 -16.26 39.11
C ASN A 19 1.73 -14.77 38.88
N CYS A 20 2.68 -14.18 39.62
CA CYS A 20 3.48 -13.10 39.09
C CYS A 20 4.84 -13.73 38.75
N THR A 21 4.95 -14.35 37.60
CA THR A 21 6.21 -14.33 36.89
C THR A 21 6.46 -12.86 36.60
N GLU A 22 7.54 -12.31 37.11
CA GLU A 22 8.14 -11.12 36.54
C GLU A 22 8.32 -11.47 35.06
N ASP A 23 7.43 -10.97 34.20
CA ASP A 23 7.72 -10.83 32.81
C ASP A 23 8.97 -9.96 32.77
N ASP A 24 10.10 -10.55 32.40
CA ASP A 24 11.25 -9.77 31.97
C ASP A 24 10.67 -8.78 30.95
N ASN A 25 10.56 -7.53 31.38
CA ASN A 25 10.17 -6.45 30.48
C ASN A 25 11.30 -6.31 29.46
N ASP A 26 11.28 -7.20 28.46
CA ASP A 26 12.13 -7.07 27.30
C ASP A 26 11.67 -5.81 26.54
N LEU A 27 12.29 -4.68 26.87
CA LEU A 27 12.09 -3.40 26.21
C LEU A 27 12.98 -3.26 24.98
N SER A 28 13.60 -4.32 24.49
CA SER A 28 14.48 -4.30 23.30
C SER A 28 13.78 -3.78 22.04
N PHE A 29 12.44 -3.88 21.98
CA PHE A 29 11.66 -3.26 20.90
C PHE A 29 11.74 -1.73 20.94
N VAL A 30 11.97 -1.12 22.10
CA VAL A 30 12.09 0.35 22.25
C VAL A 30 13.41 0.85 21.66
N ASP A 31 14.46 0.04 21.68
CA ASP A 31 15.78 0.39 21.14
C ASP A 31 15.77 0.54 19.61
N ASN A 32 14.76 -0.02 18.95
CA ASN A 32 14.57 0.07 17.49
C ASN A 32 13.51 1.10 17.04
N VAL A 33 12.97 1.91 17.97
CA VAL A 33 11.97 2.94 17.62
C VAL A 33 12.68 4.07 16.88
N ALA A 34 12.25 4.34 15.64
CA ALA A 34 12.77 5.42 14.83
C ALA A 34 12.44 6.81 15.40
N ALA A 35 13.22 7.82 15.03
CA ALA A 35 12.88 9.21 15.30
C ALA A 35 11.54 9.59 14.65
N PRO A 36 10.81 10.59 15.20
CA PRO A 36 9.59 11.09 14.56
C PRO A 36 9.80 11.44 13.09
N SER A 37 8.80 11.18 12.25
CA SER A 37 8.81 11.48 10.81
C SER A 37 7.62 12.36 10.43
N ASN A 38 7.63 12.92 9.21
CA ASN A 38 6.56 13.74 8.66
C ASN A 38 6.15 14.92 9.57
N VAL A 39 7.16 15.58 10.18
CA VAL A 39 6.94 16.70 11.09
C VAL A 39 6.34 17.88 10.33
N SER A 40 5.21 18.38 10.79
CA SER A 40 4.45 19.50 10.21
C SER A 40 3.73 20.30 11.28
N ALA A 41 3.13 21.42 10.93
CA ALA A 41 2.19 22.12 11.78
C ALA A 41 1.17 22.90 10.95
N LEU A 42 -0.07 22.99 11.44
CA LEU A 42 -1.09 23.92 10.96
C LEU A 42 -1.01 25.22 11.76
N PHE A 43 -0.99 26.34 11.06
CA PHE A 43 -0.99 27.68 11.64
C PHE A 43 -2.33 28.34 11.37
N GLN A 44 -3.06 28.71 12.41
CA GLN A 44 -4.34 29.40 12.33
C GLN A 44 -4.24 30.72 13.08
N ILE A 45 -4.66 31.81 12.44
CA ILE A 45 -4.70 33.13 13.08
C ILE A 45 -6.16 33.61 13.21
N THR A 46 -6.48 34.26 14.31
CA THR A 46 -7.81 34.86 14.49
C THR A 46 -8.02 36.04 13.55
N GLN A 47 -9.22 36.19 12.99
CA GLN A 47 -9.58 37.28 12.06
C GLN A 47 -10.12 38.49 12.87
N ASP A 48 -9.30 39.05 13.75
CA ASP A 48 -9.70 40.10 14.68
C ASP A 48 -8.62 41.20 14.90
N ASN A 49 -7.57 41.17 14.06
CA ASN A 49 -6.41 42.06 14.16
C ASN A 49 -5.63 41.95 15.49
N THR A 50 -5.75 40.84 16.21
CA THR A 50 -5.00 40.66 17.48
C THR A 50 -3.66 39.98 17.26
N GLY A 51 -3.48 39.26 16.15
CA GLY A 51 -2.29 38.47 15.88
C GLY A 51 -2.22 37.16 16.69
N SER A 52 -3.35 36.71 17.25
CA SER A 52 -3.42 35.46 18.02
C SER A 52 -3.33 34.25 17.08
N VAL A 53 -2.20 33.54 17.12
CA VAL A 53 -1.90 32.36 16.31
C VAL A 53 -2.00 31.11 17.15
N THR A 54 -2.71 30.11 16.63
CA THR A 54 -2.75 28.74 17.15
C THR A 54 -1.85 27.88 16.26
N ILE A 55 -0.87 27.19 16.85
CA ILE A 55 0.09 26.32 16.20
C ILE A 55 -0.24 24.90 16.63
N THR A 56 -0.66 24.07 15.69
CA THR A 56 -1.02 22.67 15.92
C THR A 56 0.03 21.77 15.27
N PRO A 57 1.04 21.31 16.02
CA PRO A 57 2.08 20.43 15.48
C PRO A 57 1.54 19.02 15.24
N ASN A 58 2.10 18.34 14.24
CA ASN A 58 1.81 16.96 13.92
C ASN A 58 3.08 16.23 13.45
N ALA A 59 3.23 14.97 13.83
CA ALA A 59 4.27 14.08 13.32
C ALA A 59 3.89 12.63 13.61
N GLU A 60 4.42 11.71 12.82
CA GLU A 60 4.35 10.28 13.11
C GLU A 60 5.34 9.92 14.23
N ALA A 61 4.97 9.00 15.11
CA ALA A 61 5.75 8.50 16.24
C ALA A 61 6.23 9.60 17.24
N ALA A 62 5.60 10.78 17.26
CA ALA A 62 5.88 11.81 18.25
C ALA A 62 4.98 11.64 19.48
N VAL A 63 5.49 11.94 20.67
CA VAL A 63 4.73 12.00 21.94
C VAL A 63 4.59 13.43 22.45
N SER A 64 5.48 14.32 22.05
CA SER A 64 5.45 15.75 22.40
C SER A 64 6.25 16.59 21.41
N TYR A 65 6.09 17.89 21.51
CA TYR A 65 6.75 18.88 20.67
C TYR A 65 7.31 20.03 21.49
N ASN A 66 8.44 20.61 21.05
CA ASN A 66 8.91 21.92 21.48
C ASN A 66 8.69 22.89 20.30
N VAL A 67 7.90 23.93 20.54
CA VAL A 67 7.59 24.96 19.54
C VAL A 67 8.35 26.24 19.90
N THR A 68 9.37 26.59 19.10
CA THR A 68 10.08 27.88 19.20
C THR A 68 9.38 28.88 18.30
N LEU A 69 8.98 30.01 18.85
CA LEU A 69 8.03 30.95 18.25
C LEU A 69 8.65 31.91 17.23
N GLY A 70 9.97 32.11 17.28
CA GLY A 70 10.71 32.92 16.30
C GLY A 70 10.73 34.45 16.56
N ASP A 71 10.07 34.92 17.61
CA ASP A 71 10.03 36.32 18.03
C ASP A 71 10.84 36.61 19.29
N GLY A 72 11.60 35.62 19.78
CA GLY A 72 12.37 35.70 21.02
C GLY A 72 11.63 35.30 22.28
N ALA A 73 10.37 34.92 22.19
CA ALA A 73 9.63 34.36 23.32
C ALA A 73 10.13 32.93 23.64
N GLU A 74 9.89 32.49 24.88
CA GLU A 74 10.24 31.13 25.30
C GLU A 74 9.53 30.06 24.49
N ALA A 75 10.22 28.93 24.25
CA ALA A 75 9.62 27.81 23.54
C ALA A 75 8.49 27.18 24.36
N VAL A 76 7.43 26.76 23.67
CA VAL A 76 6.24 26.14 24.25
C VAL A 76 6.31 24.64 24.08
N GLN A 77 6.18 23.88 25.18
CA GLN A 77 5.99 22.44 25.13
C GLN A 77 4.54 22.09 24.85
N VAL A 78 4.33 21.22 23.85
CA VAL A 78 3.00 20.77 23.41
C VAL A 78 2.96 19.25 23.42
N LYS A 79 1.93 18.67 24.02
CA LYS A 79 1.66 17.22 23.94
C LYS A 79 1.00 16.89 22.61
N GLN A 80 1.16 15.67 22.17
CA GLN A 80 0.46 15.20 20.96
C GLN A 80 -1.06 15.45 21.06
N GLY A 81 -1.65 15.95 19.97
CA GLY A 81 -3.06 16.31 19.88
C GLY A 81 -3.43 17.69 20.47
N ASN A 82 -2.47 18.40 21.08
CA ASN A 82 -2.67 19.75 21.60
C ASN A 82 -2.02 20.80 20.70
N SER A 83 -2.29 22.09 21.00
CA SER A 83 -1.78 23.24 20.24
C SER A 83 -1.11 24.26 21.15
N ALA A 84 -0.13 24.99 20.63
CA ALA A 84 0.39 26.21 21.25
C ALA A 84 -0.41 27.41 20.78
N LYS A 85 -0.58 28.42 21.64
CA LYS A 85 -1.17 29.73 21.28
C LYS A 85 -0.18 30.82 21.60
N HIS A 86 -0.02 31.77 20.66
CA HIS A 86 0.84 32.91 20.84
C HIS A 86 0.29 34.15 20.09
N VAL A 87 0.57 35.33 20.60
CA VAL A 87 0.16 36.59 19.99
C VAL A 87 1.38 37.25 19.39
N TYR A 88 1.36 37.40 18.07
CA TYR A 88 2.41 38.05 17.31
C TYR A 88 2.01 39.49 16.92
N ALA A 89 2.99 40.38 16.85
CA ALA A 89 2.83 41.62 16.12
C ALA A 89 2.84 41.36 14.61
N GLU A 90 2.50 42.38 13.78
CA GLU A 90 2.73 42.25 12.33
C GLU A 90 4.21 42.03 12.04
N GLY A 91 4.50 41.05 11.19
CA GLY A 91 5.87 40.69 10.84
C GLY A 91 6.00 39.30 10.23
N SER A 92 7.24 38.93 9.90
CA SER A 92 7.58 37.57 9.44
C SER A 92 8.38 36.88 10.55
N TYR A 93 8.03 35.64 10.83
CA TYR A 93 8.65 34.86 11.89
C TYR A 93 8.98 33.45 11.39
N THR A 94 10.11 32.89 11.84
CA THR A 94 10.46 31.50 11.58
C THR A 94 10.12 30.66 12.82
N VAL A 95 9.06 29.90 12.76
CA VAL A 95 8.65 28.98 13.82
C VAL A 95 9.35 27.64 13.61
N LYS A 96 10.00 27.14 14.67
CA LYS A 96 10.67 25.84 14.67
C LYS A 96 9.88 24.86 15.54
N ILE A 97 9.63 23.68 14.99
CA ILE A 97 8.90 22.59 15.64
C ILE A 97 9.87 21.43 15.78
N GLU A 98 10.16 21.05 17.00
CA GLU A 98 10.96 19.88 17.34
C GLU A 98 10.00 18.80 17.85
N ALA A 99 9.81 17.73 17.08
CA ALA A 99 9.03 16.55 17.46
C ALA A 99 9.91 15.59 18.27
N ILE A 100 9.40 15.08 19.38
CA ILE A 100 10.09 14.22 20.33
C ILE A 100 9.38 12.87 20.39
N GLY A 101 10.10 11.80 20.06
CA GLY A 101 9.62 10.43 20.11
C GLY A 101 9.68 9.81 21.52
N LEU A 102 9.15 8.60 21.64
CA LEU A 102 9.10 7.86 22.91
C LEU A 102 10.49 7.63 23.52
N THR A 103 11.51 7.41 22.71
CA THR A 103 12.91 7.19 23.12
C THR A 103 13.70 8.49 23.34
N GLY A 104 13.05 9.65 23.16
CA GLY A 104 13.69 10.95 23.23
C GLY A 104 14.42 11.36 21.95
N LEU A 105 14.39 10.53 20.89
CA LEU A 105 14.87 10.92 19.56
C LEU A 105 14.02 12.07 19.00
N LYS A 106 14.65 12.95 18.24
CA LYS A 106 14.07 14.21 17.81
C LYS A 106 14.16 14.39 16.31
N THR A 107 13.17 15.05 15.75
CA THR A 107 13.17 15.55 14.37
C THR A 107 12.60 16.95 14.37
N GLU A 108 13.21 17.87 13.60
CA GLU A 108 12.78 19.26 13.55
C GLU A 108 12.43 19.72 12.14
N VAL A 109 11.51 20.68 12.08
CA VAL A 109 11.16 21.44 10.87
C VAL A 109 11.01 22.90 11.22
N SER A 110 11.41 23.78 10.31
CA SER A 110 11.18 25.22 10.41
C SER A 110 10.17 25.67 9.36
N LYS A 111 9.27 26.56 9.75
CA LYS A 111 8.26 27.15 8.89
C LYS A 111 8.24 28.64 9.06
N ASP A 112 8.25 29.36 7.94
CA ASP A 112 8.08 30.80 7.95
C ASP A 112 6.60 31.16 7.92
N ILE A 113 6.18 32.05 8.80
CA ILE A 113 4.83 32.60 8.87
C ILE A 113 4.85 34.12 8.71
N VAL A 114 3.80 34.65 8.11
CA VAL A 114 3.61 36.09 7.97
C VAL A 114 2.34 36.49 8.74
N VAL A 115 2.50 37.33 9.73
CA VAL A 115 1.38 37.92 10.49
C VAL A 115 1.10 39.31 9.91
N SER A 116 -0.08 39.50 9.37
CA SER A 116 -0.51 40.80 8.80
C SER A 116 -1.97 41.05 9.11
N PHE A 117 -2.30 42.32 9.40
CA PHE A 117 -3.67 42.79 9.62
C PHE A 117 -4.29 43.41 8.34
N LYS A 118 -3.62 43.19 7.21
CA LYS A 118 -4.19 43.46 5.89
C LYS A 118 -5.05 42.29 5.44
N ALA A 119 -6.16 42.57 4.76
CA ALA A 119 -6.98 41.55 4.14
C ALA A 119 -6.16 40.73 3.12
N PRO A 120 -6.35 39.41 3.03
CA PRO A 120 -5.72 38.61 1.99
C PRO A 120 -5.99 39.16 0.59
N GLN A 121 -4.98 39.10 -0.28
CA GLN A 121 -5.03 39.62 -1.68
C GLN A 121 -4.42 38.60 -2.63
N ASN A 122 -4.72 38.77 -3.92
CA ASN A 122 -4.12 37.94 -4.98
C ASN A 122 -4.31 36.43 -4.75
N LEU A 123 -5.51 36.02 -4.31
CA LEU A 123 -5.82 34.61 -4.10
C LEU A 123 -5.75 33.84 -5.41
N VAL A 124 -4.84 32.88 -5.48
CA VAL A 124 -4.69 31.93 -6.57
C VAL A 124 -4.94 30.53 -6.03
N VAL A 125 -5.85 29.78 -6.65
CA VAL A 125 -6.23 28.43 -6.25
C VAL A 125 -5.97 27.48 -7.39
N THR A 126 -5.26 26.38 -7.09
CA THR A 126 -5.09 25.23 -7.97
C THR A 126 -5.89 24.08 -7.43
N ILE A 127 -6.74 23.47 -8.26
CA ILE A 127 -7.54 22.28 -7.92
C ILE A 127 -7.25 21.22 -8.96
N GLU A 128 -6.85 20.02 -8.52
CA GLU A 128 -6.45 18.91 -9.39
C GLU A 128 -7.01 17.59 -8.86
N ASN A 129 -7.43 16.70 -9.79
CA ASN A 129 -7.66 15.31 -9.43
C ASN A 129 -6.32 14.63 -9.12
N ASP A 130 -6.27 13.82 -8.08
CA ASP A 130 -5.10 13.01 -7.80
C ASP A 130 -4.91 11.98 -8.93
N ALA A 131 -3.67 11.82 -9.40
CA ALA A 131 -3.38 10.93 -10.52
C ALA A 131 -3.36 9.44 -10.12
N ALA A 132 -3.22 9.12 -8.83
CA ALA A 132 -3.06 7.77 -8.30
C ALA A 132 -4.23 7.33 -7.41
N LEU A 133 -4.96 8.28 -6.82
CA LEU A 133 -6.02 8.02 -5.86
C LEU A 133 -7.39 8.41 -6.43
N SER A 134 -8.23 7.42 -6.66
CA SER A 134 -9.56 7.59 -7.26
C SER A 134 -10.43 8.54 -6.43
N LYS A 135 -11.07 9.49 -7.09
CA LYS A 135 -11.97 10.47 -6.47
C LYS A 135 -11.30 11.38 -5.43
N GLN A 136 -9.98 11.42 -5.37
CA GLN A 136 -9.26 12.37 -4.54
C GLN A 136 -8.96 13.65 -5.32
N VAL A 137 -9.18 14.77 -4.65
CA VAL A 137 -8.88 16.12 -5.17
C VAL A 137 -7.87 16.77 -4.26
N ASN A 138 -6.86 17.38 -4.86
CA ASN A 138 -5.81 18.14 -4.22
C ASN A 138 -6.04 19.62 -4.48
N VAL A 139 -6.04 20.44 -3.43
CA VAL A 139 -6.25 21.88 -3.49
C VAL A 139 -5.06 22.59 -2.88
N THR A 140 -4.49 23.54 -3.60
CA THR A 140 -3.43 24.43 -3.11
C THR A 140 -3.87 25.87 -3.31
N ALA A 141 -3.76 26.68 -2.26
CA ALA A 141 -4.08 28.09 -2.31
C ALA A 141 -2.89 28.96 -1.91
N ASN A 142 -2.66 30.03 -2.67
CA ASN A 142 -1.68 31.07 -2.40
C ASN A 142 -2.39 32.42 -2.34
N ALA A 143 -2.04 33.25 -1.36
CA ALA A 143 -2.55 34.62 -1.25
C ALA A 143 -1.56 35.45 -0.44
N ASP A 144 -1.41 36.72 -0.80
CA ASP A 144 -0.67 37.70 -0.02
C ASP A 144 -1.43 37.97 1.30
N PHE A 145 -0.71 38.18 2.38
CA PHE A 145 -1.22 38.51 3.73
C PHE A 145 -2.15 37.44 4.34
N ALA A 146 -2.23 36.25 3.76
CA ALA A 146 -2.90 35.08 4.35
C ALA A 146 -1.89 34.20 5.09
N MET A 147 -2.36 33.52 6.13
CA MET A 147 -1.60 32.51 6.87
C MET A 147 -2.06 31.10 6.55
N PHE A 148 -3.36 30.92 6.40
CA PHE A 148 -4.00 29.64 6.11
C PHE A 148 -5.21 29.82 5.19
N TYR A 149 -5.76 28.72 4.73
CA TYR A 149 -6.99 28.72 3.96
C TYR A 149 -7.91 27.57 4.38
N GLU A 150 -9.19 27.74 4.10
CA GLU A 150 -10.24 26.74 4.30
C GLU A 150 -10.78 26.34 2.94
N VAL A 151 -10.97 25.03 2.74
CA VAL A 151 -11.59 24.47 1.55
C VAL A 151 -12.89 23.79 1.92
N TYR A 152 -13.98 24.25 1.32
CA TYR A 152 -15.29 23.63 1.38
C TYR A 152 -15.49 22.84 0.09
N PHE A 153 -15.49 21.53 0.17
CA PHE A 153 -15.50 20.65 -0.99
C PHE A 153 -16.88 20.46 -1.64
N GLY A 154 -17.95 20.96 -1.03
CA GLY A 154 -19.29 20.95 -1.61
C GLY A 154 -19.95 19.57 -1.71
N GLU A 155 -19.43 18.55 -1.03
CA GLU A 155 -20.07 17.24 -0.97
C GLU A 155 -21.26 17.27 0.01
N ALA A 156 -22.39 16.71 -0.41
CA ALA A 156 -23.61 16.70 0.40
C ALA A 156 -23.38 15.99 1.75
N GLY A 157 -23.78 16.64 2.84
CA GLY A 157 -23.60 16.14 4.19
C GLY A 157 -22.24 16.45 4.83
N ASN A 158 -21.30 17.03 4.08
CA ASN A 158 -20.03 17.53 4.61
C ASN A 158 -19.97 19.06 4.48
N THR A 159 -20.18 19.75 5.61
CA THR A 159 -20.15 21.23 5.68
C THR A 159 -18.88 21.78 6.30
N ASP A 160 -18.05 20.92 6.91
CA ASP A 160 -16.84 21.33 7.59
C ASP A 160 -15.70 21.54 6.60
N PRO A 161 -14.94 22.63 6.71
CA PRO A 161 -13.80 22.87 5.82
C PRO A 161 -12.60 22.00 6.20
N VAL A 162 -11.82 21.66 5.19
CA VAL A 162 -10.44 21.19 5.38
C VAL A 162 -9.52 22.40 5.38
N MET A 163 -8.61 22.48 6.34
CA MET A 163 -7.71 23.61 6.51
C MET A 163 -6.30 23.26 6.05
N GLY A 164 -5.62 24.23 5.44
CA GLY A 164 -4.21 24.12 5.05
C GLY A 164 -3.47 25.43 5.20
N ASN A 165 -2.16 25.37 5.43
CA ASN A 165 -1.33 26.56 5.38
C ASN A 165 -1.26 27.11 3.94
N ILE A 166 -1.11 28.41 3.79
CA ILE A 166 -0.85 29.00 2.48
C ILE A 166 0.37 28.34 1.82
N GLY A 167 0.21 27.95 0.54
CA GLY A 167 1.24 27.27 -0.26
C GLY A 167 1.32 25.76 -0.04
N GLU A 168 0.66 25.18 0.95
CA GLU A 168 0.59 23.74 1.17
C GLU A 168 -0.68 23.16 0.54
N THR A 169 -0.63 21.87 0.16
CA THR A 169 -1.77 21.19 -0.46
C THR A 169 -2.61 20.49 0.58
N VAL A 170 -3.93 20.62 0.50
CA VAL A 170 -4.90 19.78 1.21
C VAL A 170 -5.56 18.82 0.24
N SER A 171 -5.85 17.61 0.72
CA SER A 171 -6.48 16.56 -0.08
C SER A 171 -7.82 16.17 0.53
N TYR A 172 -8.76 15.81 -0.35
CA TYR A 172 -10.08 15.32 0.04
C TYR A 172 -10.53 14.21 -0.92
N THR A 173 -11.05 13.12 -0.37
CA THR A 173 -11.57 12.00 -1.17
C THR A 173 -13.08 12.02 -1.14
N TYR A 174 -13.71 12.22 -2.29
CA TYR A 174 -15.17 12.19 -2.47
C TYR A 174 -15.70 10.75 -2.47
N GLN A 175 -16.94 10.57 -2.05
CA GLN A 175 -17.61 9.28 -2.12
C GLN A 175 -17.96 8.90 -3.56
N THR A 176 -18.38 9.88 -4.37
CA THR A 176 -18.74 9.66 -5.78
C THR A 176 -17.98 10.61 -6.69
N ALA A 177 -17.69 10.17 -7.92
CA ALA A 177 -17.24 11.06 -8.98
C ALA A 177 -18.42 11.93 -9.45
N GLY A 178 -18.13 13.14 -9.88
CA GLY A 178 -19.16 14.08 -10.31
C GLY A 178 -18.66 15.52 -10.31
N THR A 179 -19.55 16.46 -10.56
CA THR A 179 -19.25 17.90 -10.52
C THR A 179 -19.60 18.45 -9.14
N TYR A 180 -18.66 19.14 -8.51
CA TYR A 180 -18.79 19.75 -7.20
C TYR A 180 -18.43 21.22 -7.24
N THR A 181 -19.10 22.02 -6.40
CA THR A 181 -18.79 23.44 -6.21
C THR A 181 -17.81 23.57 -5.05
N ILE A 182 -16.55 23.87 -5.34
CA ILE A 182 -15.50 24.01 -4.33
C ILE A 182 -15.31 25.49 -4.03
N ARG A 183 -15.38 25.85 -2.72
CA ARG A 183 -15.15 27.18 -2.21
C ARG A 183 -13.87 27.20 -1.37
N VAL A 184 -12.99 28.15 -1.65
CA VAL A 184 -11.71 28.33 -0.94
C VAL A 184 -11.69 29.73 -0.33
N VAL A 185 -11.40 29.81 0.97
CA VAL A 185 -11.36 31.05 1.75
C VAL A 185 -9.96 31.25 2.31
N ALA A 186 -9.24 32.26 1.83
CA ALA A 186 -7.95 32.65 2.38
C ALA A 186 -8.14 33.54 3.61
N LYS A 187 -7.41 33.24 4.69
CA LYS A 187 -7.52 33.89 5.99
C LYS A 187 -6.17 34.37 6.50
N GLY A 188 -6.13 35.61 6.99
CA GLY A 188 -5.02 36.22 7.70
C GLY A 188 -5.47 36.80 9.04
N GLY A 189 -4.69 37.68 9.65
CA GLY A 189 -5.06 38.36 10.90
C GLY A 189 -6.12 39.44 10.75
N ALA A 190 -6.43 39.86 9.52
CA ALA A 190 -7.49 40.83 9.25
C ALA A 190 -8.88 40.24 9.48
N ILE A 191 -9.86 41.11 9.82
CA ILE A 191 -11.28 40.73 9.92
C ILE A 191 -11.83 40.28 8.55
N GLN A 192 -11.36 40.89 7.47
CA GLN A 192 -11.77 40.54 6.11
C GLN A 192 -10.98 39.35 5.59
N THR A 193 -11.68 38.48 4.86
CA THR A 193 -11.15 37.33 4.16
C THR A 193 -11.28 37.50 2.67
N THR A 194 -10.61 36.68 1.90
CA THR A 194 -10.76 36.64 0.44
C THR A 194 -11.11 35.23 0.00
N GLU A 195 -12.12 35.07 -0.84
CA GLU A 195 -12.60 33.78 -1.26
C GLU A 195 -12.80 33.67 -2.77
N THR A 196 -12.78 32.44 -3.24
CA THR A 196 -13.18 32.07 -4.61
C THR A 196 -14.00 30.80 -4.59
N THR A 197 -14.86 30.67 -5.60
CA THR A 197 -15.71 29.49 -5.79
C THR A 197 -15.65 29.04 -7.23
N GLN A 198 -15.45 27.73 -7.47
CA GLN A 198 -15.47 27.19 -8.84
C GLN A 198 -16.09 25.80 -8.88
N GLU A 199 -16.68 25.45 -10.03
CA GLU A 199 -17.09 24.07 -10.31
C GLU A 199 -15.88 23.26 -10.72
N PHE A 200 -15.78 22.04 -10.19
CA PHE A 200 -14.71 21.11 -10.49
C PHE A 200 -15.26 19.70 -10.72
N VAL A 201 -14.74 19.02 -11.76
CA VAL A 201 -15.13 17.65 -12.10
C VAL A 201 -14.20 16.68 -11.41
N VAL A 202 -14.72 15.97 -10.41
CA VAL A 202 -14.03 14.90 -9.70
C VAL A 202 -14.11 13.61 -10.51
N THR A 203 -12.96 13.01 -10.79
CA THR A 203 -12.86 11.80 -11.63
C THR A 203 -12.61 10.55 -10.82
N ALA A 204 -13.16 9.43 -11.29
CA ALA A 204 -12.84 8.10 -10.76
C ALA A 204 -11.80 7.42 -11.64
N ILE A 205 -10.90 6.63 -11.01
CA ILE A 205 -10.01 5.71 -11.71
C ILE A 205 -10.80 4.43 -11.96
N LEU A 206 -11.03 4.09 -13.23
CA LEU A 206 -11.88 2.96 -13.64
C LEU A 206 -11.11 1.76 -14.17
N GLN A 207 -9.77 1.84 -14.21
CA GLN A 207 -8.87 0.77 -14.65
C GLN A 207 -7.56 0.82 -13.86
N PRO A 208 -6.82 -0.29 -13.76
CA PRO A 208 -5.53 -0.30 -13.07
C PRO A 208 -4.54 0.63 -13.78
N LEU A 209 -3.79 1.41 -12.98
CA LEU A 209 -2.71 2.30 -13.43
C LEU A 209 -1.36 1.61 -13.46
N VAL A 210 -1.21 0.51 -12.72
CA VAL A 210 -0.02 -0.33 -12.65
C VAL A 210 -0.41 -1.77 -12.89
N ALA A 211 0.51 -2.57 -13.43
CA ALA A 211 0.32 -3.99 -13.62
C ALA A 211 0.17 -4.74 -12.28
N ALA A 212 -0.43 -5.92 -12.33
CA ALA A 212 -0.37 -6.87 -11.22
C ALA A 212 1.08 -7.20 -10.86
N LYS A 213 1.30 -7.64 -9.62
CA LYS A 213 2.63 -8.04 -9.18
C LYS A 213 3.12 -9.23 -10.00
N LYS A 214 4.34 -9.12 -10.54
CA LYS A 214 4.92 -10.24 -11.28
C LYS A 214 4.99 -11.50 -10.40
N PRO A 215 4.45 -12.65 -10.86
CA PRO A 215 4.56 -13.91 -10.16
C PRO A 215 6.02 -14.34 -9.90
N PRO A 216 6.28 -15.10 -8.83
CA PRO A 216 7.61 -15.67 -8.58
C PRO A 216 7.99 -16.66 -9.68
N PHE A 217 9.28 -16.92 -9.85
CA PHE A 217 9.72 -17.99 -10.75
C PHE A 217 9.22 -19.34 -10.21
N ARG A 218 8.63 -20.16 -11.10
CA ARG A 218 8.24 -21.55 -10.88
C ARG A 218 8.73 -22.41 -12.04
N GLN A 219 9.06 -23.68 -11.76
CA GLN A 219 9.37 -24.63 -12.83
C GLN A 219 8.08 -25.04 -13.55
N ASP A 220 8.19 -25.43 -14.82
CA ASP A 220 7.03 -25.82 -15.63
C ASP A 220 6.21 -26.96 -15.01
N MET A 221 6.86 -27.86 -14.24
CA MET A 221 6.18 -28.94 -13.54
C MET A 221 5.38 -28.49 -12.29
N ASP A 222 5.59 -27.26 -11.82
CA ASP A 222 4.98 -26.70 -10.61
C ASP A 222 3.91 -25.66 -10.94
N VAL A 223 3.61 -25.41 -12.22
CA VAL A 223 2.65 -24.43 -12.68
C VAL A 223 1.91 -24.88 -13.93
N ILE A 224 0.59 -24.60 -13.99
CA ILE A 224 -0.23 -24.72 -15.19
C ILE A 224 -0.88 -23.36 -15.40
N SER A 225 -0.34 -22.57 -16.34
CA SER A 225 -0.82 -21.20 -16.59
C SER A 225 -1.98 -21.20 -17.59
N ILE A 226 -3.04 -20.48 -17.23
CA ILE A 226 -4.17 -20.19 -18.13
C ILE A 226 -3.97 -18.83 -18.78
N TYR A 227 -3.51 -17.84 -17.99
CA TYR A 227 -3.23 -16.48 -18.43
C TYR A 227 -2.15 -15.83 -17.55
N SER A 228 -1.00 -15.56 -18.10
CA SER A 228 0.08 -14.81 -17.43
C SER A 228 1.18 -14.46 -18.40
N ASP A 229 1.77 -13.28 -18.29
CA ASP A 229 2.97 -12.90 -19.03
C ASP A 229 4.26 -13.51 -18.42
N ALA A 230 4.17 -14.10 -17.22
CA ALA A 230 5.31 -14.69 -16.50
C ALA A 230 5.56 -16.18 -16.83
N TYR A 231 4.55 -16.90 -17.35
CA TYR A 231 4.61 -18.34 -17.63
C TYR A 231 4.07 -18.67 -19.01
N THR A 232 4.48 -19.82 -19.56
CA THR A 232 3.89 -20.34 -20.78
C THR A 232 2.48 -20.83 -20.50
N SER A 233 1.47 -20.17 -21.05
CA SER A 233 0.08 -20.52 -20.83
C SER A 233 -0.37 -21.66 -21.76
N VAL A 234 -1.41 -22.39 -21.33
CA VAL A 234 -2.12 -23.38 -22.14
C VAL A 234 -2.55 -22.76 -23.46
N SER A 235 -2.29 -23.45 -24.56
CA SER A 235 -2.61 -22.95 -25.89
C SER A 235 -4.09 -23.15 -26.24
N GLY A 236 -4.65 -22.24 -27.07
CA GLY A 236 -6.01 -22.38 -27.61
C GLY A 236 -7.12 -21.95 -26.64
N VAL A 237 -6.76 -21.30 -25.53
CA VAL A 237 -7.72 -20.77 -24.56
C VAL A 237 -8.58 -19.68 -25.20
N ASN A 238 -9.91 -19.82 -25.10
CA ASN A 238 -10.88 -18.82 -25.51
C ASN A 238 -11.38 -18.07 -24.26
N PHE A 239 -10.99 -16.82 -24.13
CA PHE A 239 -11.36 -15.96 -22.98
C PHE A 239 -12.71 -15.30 -23.11
N TYR A 240 -13.44 -15.54 -24.20
CA TYR A 240 -14.77 -14.96 -24.45
C TYR A 240 -15.65 -15.92 -25.29
N PRO A 241 -15.95 -17.12 -24.78
CA PRO A 241 -16.89 -18.00 -25.45
C PRO A 241 -18.31 -17.39 -25.39
N ASN A 242 -19.10 -17.64 -26.45
CA ASN A 242 -20.47 -17.14 -26.49
C ASN A 242 -21.42 -18.04 -25.67
N TRP A 243 -21.66 -17.65 -24.42
CA TRP A 243 -22.60 -18.32 -23.52
C TRP A 243 -23.89 -17.51 -23.31
N GLY A 244 -24.11 -16.46 -24.12
CA GLY A 244 -25.27 -15.57 -24.00
C GLY A 244 -25.13 -14.55 -22.86
N GLN A 245 -23.93 -14.30 -22.39
CA GLN A 245 -23.60 -13.35 -21.35
C GLN A 245 -23.84 -11.89 -21.80
N ALA A 246 -24.06 -10.99 -20.82
CA ALA A 246 -24.07 -9.54 -21.05
C ALA A 246 -22.67 -8.91 -20.93
N THR A 247 -21.70 -9.68 -20.44
CA THR A 247 -20.32 -9.29 -20.24
C THR A 247 -19.67 -8.86 -21.56
N THR A 248 -18.83 -7.86 -21.51
CA THR A 248 -17.94 -7.45 -22.60
C THR A 248 -16.50 -7.84 -22.29
N TYR A 249 -15.72 -8.12 -23.33
CA TYR A 249 -14.32 -8.55 -23.21
C TYR A 249 -13.39 -7.60 -23.98
N THR A 250 -12.32 -7.21 -23.34
CA THR A 250 -11.17 -6.55 -23.95
C THR A 250 -9.89 -7.00 -23.25
N GLN A 251 -8.76 -6.75 -23.91
CA GLN A 251 -7.44 -6.81 -23.28
C GLN A 251 -6.85 -5.41 -23.29
N ILE A 252 -6.24 -5.02 -22.19
CA ILE A 252 -5.49 -3.77 -22.07
C ILE A 252 -4.04 -4.07 -21.71
N ALA A 253 -3.13 -3.18 -22.07
CA ALA A 253 -1.72 -3.27 -21.68
C ALA A 253 -1.41 -2.19 -20.64
N VAL A 254 -0.85 -2.57 -19.51
CA VAL A 254 -0.42 -1.66 -18.43
C VAL A 254 1.02 -2.00 -18.07
N GLY A 255 1.93 -1.03 -18.25
CA GLY A 255 3.35 -1.23 -17.95
C GLY A 255 4.02 -2.35 -18.78
N GLY A 256 3.46 -2.70 -19.95
CA GLY A 256 3.97 -3.78 -20.80
C GLY A 256 3.41 -5.17 -20.45
N ASN A 257 2.52 -5.25 -19.47
CA ASN A 257 1.80 -6.46 -19.08
C ASN A 257 0.39 -6.47 -19.67
N ASN A 258 -0.08 -7.62 -20.18
CA ASN A 258 -1.43 -7.76 -20.73
C ASN A 258 -2.41 -8.15 -19.63
N ILE A 259 -3.58 -7.54 -19.64
CA ILE A 259 -4.60 -7.70 -18.61
C ILE A 259 -5.95 -7.95 -19.29
N ILE A 260 -6.68 -8.95 -18.82
CA ILE A 260 -8.07 -9.20 -19.25
C ILE A 260 -8.98 -8.18 -18.58
N GLN A 261 -9.87 -7.56 -19.34
CA GLN A 261 -10.97 -6.75 -18.83
C GLN A 261 -12.30 -7.40 -19.18
N TYR A 262 -13.10 -7.74 -18.16
CA TYR A 262 -14.51 -8.11 -18.28
C TYR A 262 -15.35 -6.95 -17.77
N GLY A 263 -15.95 -6.21 -18.71
CA GLY A 263 -16.88 -5.11 -18.42
C GLY A 263 -18.33 -5.60 -18.36
N ASN A 264 -19.16 -4.91 -17.56
CA ASN A 264 -20.55 -5.29 -17.33
C ASN A 264 -20.71 -6.77 -16.97
N LEU A 265 -19.81 -7.26 -16.10
CA LEU A 265 -19.74 -8.69 -15.73
C LEU A 265 -21.01 -9.14 -15.04
N ASN A 266 -21.84 -9.90 -15.72
CA ASN A 266 -22.85 -10.74 -15.09
C ASN A 266 -22.28 -12.16 -14.86
N TYR A 267 -21.81 -12.81 -15.89
CA TYR A 267 -20.92 -13.99 -15.87
C TYR A 267 -20.09 -14.04 -17.14
N GLU A 268 -18.94 -14.70 -17.06
CA GLU A 268 -18.05 -14.94 -18.21
C GLU A 268 -17.42 -16.30 -18.10
N GLY A 269 -17.38 -17.02 -19.21
CA GLY A 269 -16.66 -18.28 -19.37
C GLY A 269 -15.25 -18.08 -19.90
N VAL A 270 -14.36 -19.00 -19.53
CA VAL A 270 -13.06 -19.19 -20.18
C VAL A 270 -12.96 -20.65 -20.58
N ASP A 271 -12.86 -20.93 -21.88
CA ASP A 271 -12.78 -22.28 -22.42
C ASP A 271 -11.32 -22.61 -22.76
N PHE A 272 -10.79 -23.68 -22.18
CA PHE A 272 -9.38 -24.07 -22.38
C PHE A 272 -9.13 -24.78 -23.71
N GLY A 273 -10.20 -25.13 -24.47
CA GLY A 273 -10.13 -25.91 -25.69
C GLY A 273 -9.86 -27.40 -25.46
N THR A 274 -9.12 -27.75 -24.43
CA THR A 274 -8.86 -29.11 -23.96
C THR A 274 -8.89 -29.14 -22.44
N SER A 275 -9.27 -30.29 -21.85
CA SER A 275 -9.18 -30.43 -20.38
C SER A 275 -7.71 -30.53 -19.92
N ILE A 276 -7.46 -30.01 -18.74
CA ILE A 276 -6.17 -30.07 -18.06
C ILE A 276 -6.29 -30.88 -16.77
N ASP A 277 -5.23 -31.58 -16.43
CA ASP A 277 -5.11 -32.28 -15.14
C ASP A 277 -4.35 -31.38 -14.14
N ALA A 278 -5.10 -30.78 -13.24
CA ALA A 278 -4.57 -29.97 -12.13
C ALA A 278 -4.54 -30.72 -10.80
N SER A 279 -4.71 -32.07 -10.81
CA SER A 279 -4.76 -32.88 -9.57
C SER A 279 -3.45 -32.91 -8.79
N ALA A 280 -2.32 -32.62 -9.44
CA ALA A 280 -1.01 -32.51 -8.82
C ALA A 280 -0.73 -31.09 -8.25
N MET A 281 -1.58 -30.11 -8.51
CA MET A 281 -1.46 -28.74 -8.02
C MET A 281 -2.15 -28.59 -6.66
N GLU A 282 -1.80 -27.51 -5.95
CA GLU A 282 -2.30 -27.23 -4.59
C GLU A 282 -3.17 -25.98 -4.54
N TYR A 283 -2.89 -25.02 -5.39
CA TYR A 283 -3.52 -23.70 -5.41
C TYR A 283 -3.95 -23.27 -6.81
N LEU A 284 -4.99 -22.46 -6.87
CA LEU A 284 -5.33 -21.60 -8.00
C LEU A 284 -4.99 -20.16 -7.63
N HIS A 285 -4.09 -19.53 -8.40
CA HIS A 285 -3.77 -18.11 -8.28
C HIS A 285 -4.54 -17.28 -9.28
N ILE A 286 -5.04 -16.11 -8.82
CA ILE A 286 -5.68 -15.10 -9.66
C ILE A 286 -5.38 -13.74 -9.09
N ASP A 287 -4.89 -12.82 -9.91
CA ASP A 287 -4.86 -11.40 -9.61
C ASP A 287 -6.11 -10.72 -10.15
N ALA A 288 -6.78 -9.95 -9.33
CA ALA A 288 -7.98 -9.23 -9.71
C ALA A 288 -7.94 -7.76 -9.25
N TRP A 289 -8.40 -6.86 -10.12
CA TRP A 289 -8.57 -5.45 -9.85
C TRP A 289 -9.98 -5.01 -10.25
N THR A 290 -10.56 -4.09 -9.53
CA THR A 290 -11.87 -3.52 -9.84
C THR A 290 -11.99 -2.09 -9.32
N ALA A 291 -12.87 -1.29 -9.93
CA ALA A 291 -13.29 0.00 -9.38
C ALA A 291 -14.63 -0.08 -8.62
N ASP A 292 -15.46 -1.09 -8.89
CA ASP A 292 -16.89 -1.10 -8.57
C ASP A 292 -17.47 -2.42 -8.04
N LEU A 293 -16.69 -3.51 -8.05
CA LEU A 293 -17.17 -4.81 -7.55
C LEU A 293 -16.73 -5.04 -6.09
N ALA A 294 -17.64 -5.56 -5.28
CA ALA A 294 -17.34 -5.97 -3.91
C ALA A 294 -16.77 -7.40 -3.83
N ALA A 295 -17.13 -8.27 -4.77
CA ALA A 295 -16.73 -9.66 -4.78
C ALA A 295 -16.72 -10.26 -6.18
N LEU A 296 -15.96 -11.34 -6.35
CA LEU A 296 -15.92 -12.19 -7.54
C LEU A 296 -16.16 -13.64 -7.15
N GLN A 297 -17.06 -14.33 -7.86
CA GLN A 297 -17.22 -15.77 -7.77
C GLN A 297 -16.39 -16.45 -8.87
N ILE A 298 -15.66 -17.48 -8.49
CA ILE A 298 -14.71 -18.19 -9.35
C ILE A 298 -15.14 -19.65 -9.37
N PHE A 299 -15.40 -20.17 -10.58
CA PHE A 299 -15.88 -21.53 -10.80
C PHE A 299 -14.91 -22.25 -11.74
N PRO A 300 -14.01 -23.10 -11.26
CA PRO A 300 -13.44 -24.15 -12.12
C PRO A 300 -14.53 -25.18 -12.46
N ILE A 301 -14.49 -25.68 -13.70
CA ILE A 301 -15.48 -26.60 -14.26
C ILE A 301 -14.78 -27.86 -14.75
N SER A 302 -15.18 -29.01 -14.18
CA SER A 302 -14.71 -30.34 -14.55
C SER A 302 -15.71 -31.01 -15.50
N THR A 303 -15.21 -31.74 -16.48
CA THR A 303 -16.08 -32.54 -17.38
C THR A 303 -16.82 -33.65 -16.64
N ALA A 304 -16.21 -34.21 -15.58
CA ALA A 304 -16.77 -35.32 -14.82
C ALA A 304 -17.73 -34.88 -13.70
N THR A 305 -17.45 -33.75 -13.04
CA THR A 305 -18.14 -33.38 -11.78
C THR A 305 -18.85 -32.03 -11.82
N GLY A 306 -18.83 -31.35 -12.98
CA GLY A 306 -19.45 -30.04 -13.16
C GLY A 306 -18.69 -28.91 -12.48
N GLU A 307 -19.39 -27.88 -12.05
CA GLU A 307 -18.81 -26.67 -11.49
C GLU A 307 -18.92 -26.60 -9.95
N LYS A 308 -17.93 -26.03 -9.30
CA LYS A 308 -17.96 -25.63 -7.89
C LYS A 308 -17.35 -24.25 -7.75
N SER A 309 -17.75 -23.50 -6.73
CA SER A 309 -17.34 -22.11 -6.63
C SER A 309 -16.75 -21.74 -5.29
N VAL A 310 -15.92 -20.70 -5.35
CA VAL A 310 -15.56 -19.87 -4.19
C VAL A 310 -15.90 -18.42 -4.47
N THR A 311 -16.18 -17.65 -3.41
CA THR A 311 -16.37 -16.20 -3.50
C THR A 311 -15.20 -15.52 -2.84
N LYS A 312 -14.59 -14.58 -3.54
CA LYS A 312 -13.48 -13.75 -3.03
C LYS A 312 -13.90 -12.29 -2.98
N ASN A 313 -13.63 -11.63 -1.86
CA ASN A 313 -13.89 -10.21 -1.71
C ASN A 313 -12.83 -9.40 -2.46
N LEU A 314 -13.29 -8.38 -3.17
CA LEU A 314 -12.45 -7.42 -3.88
C LEU A 314 -12.34 -6.11 -3.09
N VAL A 315 -11.29 -5.37 -3.36
CA VAL A 315 -11.12 -4.03 -2.83
C VAL A 315 -10.97 -3.06 -3.99
N ALA A 316 -11.81 -2.03 -4.01
CA ALA A 316 -11.82 -1.07 -5.11
C ALA A 316 -10.48 -0.35 -5.28
N ASN A 317 -10.08 -0.13 -6.53
CA ASN A 317 -8.90 0.63 -6.96
C ASN A 317 -7.54 0.05 -6.54
N GLN A 318 -7.49 -1.26 -6.27
CA GLN A 318 -6.23 -1.95 -6.01
C GLN A 318 -6.25 -3.39 -6.52
N TRP A 319 -5.08 -3.94 -6.83
CA TRP A 319 -4.91 -5.35 -7.10
C TRP A 319 -5.06 -6.17 -5.82
N VAL A 320 -5.81 -7.24 -5.91
CA VAL A 320 -5.93 -8.27 -4.87
C VAL A 320 -5.48 -9.59 -5.47
N SER A 321 -4.48 -10.23 -4.86
CA SER A 321 -3.98 -11.55 -5.26
C SER A 321 -4.67 -12.62 -4.42
N PHE A 322 -5.21 -13.65 -5.07
CA PHE A 322 -5.85 -14.78 -4.44
C PHE A 322 -5.04 -16.05 -4.68
N ASP A 323 -4.55 -16.67 -3.61
CA ASP A 323 -4.05 -18.03 -3.61
C ASP A 323 -5.13 -18.93 -3.01
N ILE A 324 -5.90 -19.59 -3.87
CA ILE A 324 -7.09 -20.36 -3.51
C ILE A 324 -6.68 -21.82 -3.38
N PRO A 325 -6.71 -22.41 -2.16
CA PRO A 325 -6.44 -23.84 -2.00
C PRO A 325 -7.41 -24.66 -2.86
N LEU A 326 -6.90 -25.62 -3.64
CA LEU A 326 -7.76 -26.48 -4.45
C LEU A 326 -8.67 -27.36 -3.60
N SER A 327 -8.33 -27.54 -2.31
CA SER A 327 -9.21 -28.16 -1.32
C SER A 327 -10.55 -27.43 -1.17
N ASP A 328 -10.60 -26.12 -1.38
CA ASP A 328 -11.85 -25.35 -1.30
C ASP A 328 -12.87 -25.81 -2.35
N PHE A 329 -12.41 -26.39 -3.46
CA PHE A 329 -13.24 -26.96 -4.51
C PHE A 329 -13.41 -28.48 -4.37
N THR A 330 -12.33 -29.20 -4.05
CA THR A 330 -12.41 -30.68 -3.97
C THR A 330 -13.25 -31.17 -2.80
N LEU A 331 -13.30 -30.43 -1.68
CA LEU A 331 -14.22 -30.71 -0.58
C LEU A 331 -15.71 -30.54 -0.96
N GLN A 332 -16.00 -29.79 -2.04
CA GLN A 332 -17.33 -29.68 -2.63
C GLN A 332 -17.59 -30.78 -3.67
N GLY A 333 -16.63 -31.67 -3.92
CA GLY A 333 -16.73 -32.79 -4.85
C GLY A 333 -16.26 -32.47 -6.27
N LEU A 334 -15.50 -31.40 -6.51
CA LEU A 334 -14.91 -31.10 -7.82
C LEU A 334 -13.72 -32.00 -8.12
N SER A 335 -13.68 -32.62 -9.30
CA SER A 335 -12.50 -33.29 -9.84
C SER A 335 -11.52 -32.26 -10.40
N MET A 336 -10.24 -32.35 -10.04
CA MET A 336 -9.18 -31.54 -10.63
C MET A 336 -8.46 -32.20 -11.80
N ALA A 337 -8.78 -33.48 -12.11
CA ALA A 337 -8.10 -34.24 -13.16
C ALA A 337 -8.55 -33.86 -14.58
N ASP A 338 -9.62 -33.09 -14.72
CA ASP A 338 -10.27 -32.86 -16.00
C ASP A 338 -10.93 -31.46 -16.07
N ILE A 339 -10.28 -30.45 -15.55
CA ILE A 339 -10.75 -29.06 -15.62
C ILE A 339 -10.64 -28.57 -17.07
N PHE A 340 -11.74 -28.09 -17.64
CA PHE A 340 -11.77 -27.64 -19.01
C PHE A 340 -12.24 -26.19 -19.23
N GLN A 341 -12.85 -25.59 -18.19
CA GLN A 341 -13.34 -24.21 -18.25
C GLN A 341 -13.21 -23.53 -16.89
N PHE A 342 -13.17 -22.21 -16.92
CA PHE A 342 -13.54 -21.34 -15.79
C PHE A 342 -14.84 -20.62 -16.09
N LYS A 343 -15.53 -20.22 -15.01
CA LYS A 343 -16.58 -19.22 -15.05
C LYS A 343 -16.34 -18.20 -13.94
N PHE A 344 -16.42 -16.93 -14.31
CA PHE A 344 -16.36 -15.80 -13.39
C PHE A 344 -17.73 -15.16 -13.31
N VAL A 345 -18.19 -14.84 -12.10
CA VAL A 345 -19.54 -14.26 -11.89
C VAL A 345 -19.45 -13.08 -10.93
N SER A 346 -20.11 -11.99 -11.29
CA SER A 346 -20.35 -10.88 -10.38
C SER A 346 -21.60 -11.17 -9.54
N PRO A 347 -21.52 -11.27 -8.20
CA PRO A 347 -22.70 -11.44 -7.36
C PRO A 347 -23.72 -10.30 -7.48
N SER A 348 -23.29 -9.11 -7.87
CA SER A 348 -24.16 -7.96 -8.15
C SER A 348 -24.83 -7.98 -9.52
N GLY A 349 -24.41 -8.90 -10.41
CA GLY A 349 -24.95 -9.05 -11.76
C GLY A 349 -24.41 -8.04 -12.78
N SER A 350 -23.51 -7.15 -12.39
CA SER A 350 -22.82 -6.18 -13.27
C SER A 350 -21.55 -5.68 -12.60
N GLY A 351 -20.78 -4.87 -13.31
CA GLY A 351 -19.53 -4.25 -12.86
C GLY A 351 -18.34 -4.62 -13.74
N THR A 352 -17.16 -4.13 -13.43
CA THR A 352 -15.96 -4.37 -14.23
C THR A 352 -14.87 -5.00 -13.38
N VAL A 353 -14.32 -6.12 -13.85
CA VAL A 353 -13.13 -6.75 -13.26
C VAL A 353 -12.01 -6.82 -14.29
N PHE A 354 -10.80 -6.59 -13.80
CA PHE A 354 -9.56 -6.84 -14.52
C PHE A 354 -8.89 -8.05 -13.90
N LEU A 355 -8.49 -9.00 -14.74
CA LEU A 355 -7.87 -10.25 -14.30
C LEU A 355 -6.50 -10.41 -14.94
N ASP A 356 -5.57 -10.92 -14.15
CA ASP A 356 -4.23 -11.26 -14.56
C ASP A 356 -3.72 -12.47 -13.78
N ASN A 357 -2.63 -13.08 -14.23
CA ASN A 357 -1.93 -14.14 -13.52
C ASN A 357 -2.84 -15.28 -13.07
N ILE A 358 -3.62 -15.83 -13.99
CA ILE A 358 -4.51 -16.97 -13.74
C ILE A 358 -3.73 -18.27 -13.97
N TYR A 359 -3.37 -18.97 -12.89
CA TYR A 359 -2.62 -20.24 -13.00
C TYR A 359 -2.87 -21.16 -11.80
N PHE A 360 -2.80 -22.46 -12.03
CA PHE A 360 -2.68 -23.46 -10.97
C PHE A 360 -1.22 -23.64 -10.62
N TYR A 361 -0.92 -23.87 -9.33
CA TYR A 361 0.44 -24.11 -8.89
C TYR A 361 0.51 -25.02 -7.67
N LYS A 362 1.70 -25.55 -7.42
CA LYS A 362 2.08 -26.18 -6.16
C LYS A 362 3.37 -25.55 -5.64
N GLU A 363 3.55 -25.62 -4.33
CA GLU A 363 4.86 -25.32 -3.76
C GLU A 363 5.80 -26.50 -4.03
N PRO A 364 7.05 -26.25 -4.44
CA PRO A 364 7.99 -27.31 -4.67
C PRO A 364 8.27 -28.08 -3.37
N THR A 365 8.12 -29.39 -3.41
CA THR A 365 8.25 -30.27 -2.21
C THR A 365 9.65 -30.29 -1.61
N SER A 366 10.66 -29.95 -2.37
CA SER A 366 12.01 -29.59 -1.92
C SER A 366 12.73 -28.89 -3.05
N TYR A 367 13.22 -27.69 -2.84
CA TYR A 367 14.38 -27.25 -3.58
C TYR A 367 15.56 -28.06 -3.05
N VAL A 368 15.98 -29.10 -3.73
CA VAL A 368 17.38 -29.49 -3.65
C VAL A 368 18.10 -28.38 -4.41
N PRO A 369 18.79 -27.45 -3.75
CA PRO A 369 19.55 -26.45 -4.46
C PRO A 369 20.50 -27.22 -5.37
N LEU A 370 20.37 -27.00 -6.69
CA LEU A 370 21.38 -27.48 -7.61
C LEU A 370 22.65 -26.70 -7.25
N LEU A 371 23.51 -27.33 -6.49
CA LEU A 371 24.82 -26.74 -6.18
C LEU A 371 25.60 -26.68 -7.48
N PHE A 372 25.66 -25.51 -8.07
CA PHE A 372 26.36 -25.29 -9.33
C PHE A 372 27.86 -25.43 -9.11
N ASP A 373 28.36 -24.78 -8.09
CA ASP A 373 29.72 -24.87 -7.58
C ASP A 373 29.77 -24.33 -6.15
N ASP A 374 30.50 -24.99 -5.24
CA ASP A 374 30.67 -24.50 -3.86
C ASP A 374 32.02 -23.78 -3.67
N PHE A 375 32.90 -23.82 -4.68
CA PHE A 375 34.27 -23.31 -4.64
C PHE A 375 35.09 -23.80 -3.42
N ASP A 376 34.53 -24.72 -2.63
CA ASP A 376 35.12 -25.34 -1.43
C ASP A 376 35.56 -26.79 -1.67
N GLY A 377 35.59 -27.22 -2.94
CA GLY A 377 36.12 -28.51 -3.36
C GLY A 377 35.09 -29.57 -3.76
N LYS A 378 33.81 -29.20 -3.89
CA LYS A 378 32.76 -30.05 -4.49
C LYS A 378 32.23 -29.42 -5.78
N SER A 379 33.15 -28.98 -6.62
CA SER A 379 32.86 -28.31 -7.87
C SER A 379 32.22 -29.25 -8.88
N ASN A 380 31.10 -28.85 -9.47
CA ASN A 380 30.55 -29.44 -10.70
C ASN A 380 31.20 -28.87 -11.95
N ILE A 381 31.86 -27.71 -11.82
CA ILE A 381 32.59 -27.04 -12.91
C ILE A 381 34.08 -27.16 -12.57
N THR A 382 34.80 -27.90 -13.45
CA THR A 382 36.22 -28.19 -13.25
C THR A 382 37.15 -27.14 -13.85
N THR A 383 36.63 -26.26 -14.72
CA THR A 383 37.41 -25.23 -15.39
C THR A 383 36.59 -23.95 -15.54
N TRP A 384 37.12 -22.87 -15.03
CA TRP A 384 36.58 -21.53 -15.19
C TRP A 384 37.53 -20.75 -16.10
N VAL A 385 37.01 -20.24 -17.23
CA VAL A 385 37.79 -19.48 -18.19
C VAL A 385 37.17 -18.11 -18.36
N GLY A 386 37.94 -17.08 -18.04
CA GLY A 386 37.55 -15.70 -18.30
C GLY A 386 38.00 -15.26 -19.69
N ASP A 387 37.17 -14.55 -20.42
CA ASP A 387 37.46 -13.89 -21.68
C ASP A 387 37.59 -12.37 -21.50
N GLY A 388 38.25 -11.70 -22.47
CA GLY A 388 38.39 -10.23 -22.44
C GLY A 388 39.30 -9.67 -21.32
N GLY A 389 40.22 -10.52 -20.81
CA GLY A 389 41.13 -10.11 -19.73
C GLY A 389 40.49 -10.11 -18.35
N THR A 390 39.42 -10.86 -18.17
CA THR A 390 38.70 -11.03 -16.91
C THR A 390 39.60 -11.60 -15.83
N GLY A 391 39.71 -10.95 -14.71
CA GLY A 391 40.35 -11.50 -13.50
C GLY A 391 39.36 -12.40 -12.76
N LEU A 392 39.55 -13.72 -12.84
CA LEU A 392 38.76 -14.70 -12.10
C LEU A 392 39.55 -15.21 -10.90
N ASN A 393 38.96 -15.13 -9.71
CA ASN A 393 39.49 -15.71 -8.48
C ASN A 393 38.45 -16.65 -7.89
N THR A 394 38.64 -17.95 -8.09
CA THR A 394 37.74 -19.01 -7.60
C THR A 394 37.98 -19.38 -6.13
N ALA A 395 38.95 -18.75 -5.47
CA ALA A 395 39.27 -18.96 -4.06
C ALA A 395 39.12 -17.70 -3.22
N PHE A 396 38.30 -16.74 -3.68
CA PHE A 396 38.02 -15.53 -2.92
C PHE A 396 37.21 -15.84 -1.66
N ALA A 397 37.69 -15.35 -0.51
CA ALA A 397 36.98 -15.58 0.75
C ALA A 397 35.60 -14.93 0.73
N ASN A 398 34.55 -15.71 1.01
CA ASN A 398 33.19 -15.21 1.03
C ASN A 398 32.98 -14.15 2.12
N PRO A 399 32.74 -12.89 1.79
CA PRO A 399 32.55 -11.81 2.77
C PRO A 399 31.18 -11.85 3.47
N HIS A 400 30.25 -12.71 3.00
CA HIS A 400 28.86 -12.73 3.46
C HIS A 400 28.39 -14.13 3.84
N VAL A 401 29.18 -14.87 4.62
CA VAL A 401 28.78 -16.20 5.13
C VAL A 401 27.61 -16.06 6.09
N ASN A 402 26.50 -16.75 5.79
CA ASN A 402 25.29 -16.79 6.63
C ASN A 402 24.55 -18.12 6.43
N ALA A 403 23.38 -18.30 7.07
CA ALA A 403 22.60 -19.54 7.00
C ALA A 403 22.14 -19.92 5.58
N ASN A 404 22.00 -18.96 4.67
CA ASN A 404 21.58 -19.16 3.28
C ASN A 404 22.75 -19.10 2.29
N ASN A 405 23.93 -18.64 2.73
CA ASN A 405 25.16 -18.56 1.98
C ASN A 405 26.32 -19.03 2.87
N PHE A 406 26.51 -20.32 2.93
CA PHE A 406 27.45 -20.98 3.85
C PHE A 406 28.80 -21.34 3.20
N SER A 407 28.96 -21.12 1.89
CA SER A 407 30.26 -21.29 1.20
C SER A 407 31.34 -20.47 1.86
N LYS A 408 32.51 -21.04 2.06
CA LYS A 408 33.68 -20.34 2.60
C LYS A 408 34.36 -19.48 1.55
N THR A 409 34.27 -19.91 0.29
CA THR A 409 34.81 -19.23 -0.88
C THR A 409 33.73 -18.95 -1.92
N VAL A 410 33.95 -17.97 -2.75
CA VAL A 410 33.07 -17.55 -3.85
C VAL A 410 33.94 -17.19 -5.06
N LEU A 411 33.31 -17.18 -6.24
CA LEU A 411 33.94 -16.64 -7.43
C LEU A 411 33.97 -15.11 -7.37
N GLU A 412 35.16 -14.53 -7.38
CA GLU A 412 35.34 -13.09 -7.58
C GLU A 412 35.57 -12.80 -9.06
N TYR A 413 34.79 -11.89 -9.59
CA TYR A 413 34.94 -11.36 -10.93
C TYR A 413 35.56 -9.97 -10.87
N GLY A 414 36.77 -9.84 -11.46
CA GLY A 414 37.45 -8.55 -11.56
C GLY A 414 37.11 -7.86 -12.88
N ASP A 415 36.46 -6.70 -12.82
CA ASP A 415 36.26 -5.84 -13.99
C ASP A 415 37.60 -5.23 -14.42
N THR A 416 38.02 -5.55 -15.63
CA THR A 416 39.26 -5.03 -16.23
C THR A 416 39.04 -3.77 -17.07
N GLY A 417 37.79 -3.22 -17.05
CA GLY A 417 37.42 -2.03 -17.85
C GLY A 417 37.19 -2.32 -19.33
N GLN A 418 37.09 -3.58 -19.72
CA GLN A 418 36.71 -3.98 -21.09
C GLN A 418 35.21 -3.83 -21.27
N GLN A 419 34.76 -3.44 -22.48
CA GLN A 419 33.35 -3.23 -22.79
C GLN A 419 32.51 -4.52 -22.67
N TYR A 420 33.14 -5.69 -22.90
CA TYR A 420 32.55 -7.01 -22.74
C TYR A 420 33.54 -7.93 -22.05
N ALA A 421 33.11 -8.61 -21.01
CA ALA A 421 33.87 -9.68 -20.37
C ALA A 421 32.91 -10.85 -20.08
N ASN A 422 33.28 -12.06 -20.46
CA ASN A 422 32.51 -13.28 -20.28
C ASN A 422 33.22 -14.24 -19.32
N VAL A 423 32.45 -15.03 -18.61
CA VAL A 423 32.89 -16.10 -17.72
C VAL A 423 32.32 -17.42 -18.20
#